data_6ac09ece6d7dc71414b97abc224a707e
#
_entry.id   6ac09ece6d7dc71414b97abc224a707e
#
_cell.length_a   1.000
_cell.length_b   1.000
_cell.length_c   1.000
_cell.angle_alpha   90.00
_cell.angle_beta   90.00
_cell.angle_gamma   90.00
#
_symmetry.space_group_name_H-M   'P 1'
#
loop_
_entity.id
_entity.type
_entity.pdbx_description
1 polymer ?
#
loop_
_entity_poly.entity_id
_entity_poly.type
_entity_poly.pdbx_seq_one_letter_code
_entity_poly.pdbx_strand_id
1 'polypeptide(L)'
;MATAAENLAVARAWIQAMVEHDAAKMGAMATANVKVLEVAEGEVHEGRDYLIWAYEDLFTGYPDCACEIVNAFTGDDQALVEVRWSGTETGEFRGQPPSGGKVDLRIGYVFAFSDGAISAITEYYDAATLEKQLSGA
;
A
#
# COMPACT_ATOMS: atom_id res chain seq x y z
N MET A 1 23.68 -5.30 7.85
CA MET A 1 22.37 -5.86 8.24
C MET A 1 21.53 -4.80 8.94
N ALA A 2 20.31 -4.59 8.51
CA ALA A 2 19.46 -3.57 9.12
C ALA A 2 18.86 -4.04 10.44
N THR A 3 18.68 -3.13 11.38
CA THR A 3 18.03 -3.39 12.67
C THR A 3 16.50 -3.34 12.51
N ALA A 4 15.77 -3.87 13.50
CA ALA A 4 14.32 -3.76 13.54
C ALA A 4 13.87 -2.29 13.51
N ALA A 5 14.55 -1.40 14.22
CA ALA A 5 14.23 0.03 14.22
C ALA A 5 14.45 0.66 12.85
N GLU A 6 15.52 0.29 12.16
CA GLU A 6 15.79 0.77 10.81
C GLU A 6 14.73 0.26 9.82
N ASN A 7 14.32 -1.00 9.93
CA ASN A 7 13.26 -1.58 9.11
C ASN A 7 11.93 -0.85 9.33
N LEU A 8 11.59 -0.57 10.59
CA LEU A 8 10.36 0.16 10.89
C LEU A 8 10.39 1.58 10.29
N ALA A 9 11.55 2.24 10.34
CA ALA A 9 11.72 3.55 9.72
C ALA A 9 11.49 3.50 8.21
N VAL A 10 11.95 2.45 7.53
CA VAL A 10 11.69 2.24 6.10
C VAL A 10 10.19 2.04 5.85
N ALA A 11 9.52 1.21 6.65
CA ALA A 11 8.08 0.99 6.52
C ALA A 11 7.30 2.31 6.67
N ARG A 12 7.65 3.13 7.66
CA ARG A 12 7.03 4.44 7.84
C ARG A 12 7.31 5.38 6.67
N ALA A 13 8.53 5.36 6.14
CA ALA A 13 8.91 6.18 4.99
C ALA A 13 8.14 5.76 3.73
N TRP A 14 7.86 4.46 3.59
CA TRP A 14 7.07 3.95 2.47
C TRP A 14 5.64 4.49 2.53
N ILE A 15 5.02 4.48 3.71
CA ILE A 15 3.69 5.07 3.91
C ILE A 15 3.73 6.57 3.62
N GLN A 16 4.78 7.27 4.06
CA GLN A 16 4.91 8.71 3.79
C GLN A 16 5.03 9.00 2.30
N ALA A 17 5.76 8.16 1.55
CA ALA A 17 5.84 8.29 0.09
C ALA A 17 4.46 8.10 -0.56
N MET A 18 3.63 7.21 -0.01
CA MET A 18 2.24 7.05 -0.46
C MET A 18 1.43 8.33 -0.21
N VAL A 19 1.57 8.94 0.97
CA VAL A 19 0.92 10.21 1.31
C VAL A 19 1.32 11.31 0.32
N GLU A 20 2.58 11.30 -0.11
CA GLU A 20 3.12 12.26 -1.08
C GLU A 20 2.75 11.93 -2.54
N HIS A 21 2.10 10.79 -2.79
CA HIS A 21 1.81 10.27 -4.13
C HIS A 21 3.08 10.06 -4.96
N ASP A 22 4.14 9.58 -4.34
CA ASP A 22 5.43 9.34 -4.98
C ASP A 22 5.68 7.83 -5.15
N ALA A 23 5.11 7.25 -6.20
CA ALA A 23 5.23 5.83 -6.47
C ALA A 23 6.68 5.41 -6.75
N ALA A 24 7.45 6.25 -7.41
CA ALA A 24 8.86 5.96 -7.70
C ALA A 24 9.66 5.81 -6.39
N LYS A 25 9.40 6.68 -5.41
CA LYS A 25 10.04 6.62 -4.09
C LYS A 25 9.63 5.35 -3.33
N MET A 26 8.34 4.96 -3.43
CA MET A 26 7.87 3.69 -2.85
C MET A 26 8.64 2.51 -3.43
N GLY A 27 8.78 2.46 -4.75
CA GLY A 27 9.53 1.41 -5.44
C GLY A 27 11.01 1.40 -5.10
N ALA A 28 11.62 2.57 -4.90
CA ALA A 28 13.04 2.68 -4.58
C ALA A 28 13.40 2.06 -3.23
N MET A 29 12.43 1.91 -2.32
CA MET A 29 12.64 1.27 -1.01
C MET A 29 12.52 -0.25 -1.06
N ALA A 30 12.15 -0.81 -2.21
CA ALA A 30 11.93 -2.24 -2.38
C ALA A 30 13.05 -2.91 -3.15
N THR A 31 13.18 -4.22 -2.95
CA THR A 31 14.08 -5.03 -3.78
C THR A 31 13.54 -5.12 -5.20
N ALA A 32 14.42 -5.44 -6.16
CA ALA A 32 14.03 -5.56 -7.57
C ALA A 32 12.94 -6.60 -7.80
N ASN A 33 12.92 -7.65 -7.00
CA ASN A 33 11.96 -8.76 -7.10
C ASN A 33 10.95 -8.78 -5.96
N VAL A 34 10.63 -7.63 -5.40
CA VAL A 34 9.65 -7.50 -4.31
C VAL A 34 8.35 -8.24 -4.66
N LYS A 35 7.81 -8.94 -3.66
CA LYS A 35 6.52 -9.63 -3.80
C LYS A 35 5.42 -8.81 -3.16
N VAL A 36 4.33 -8.65 -3.88
CA VAL A 36 3.17 -7.89 -3.40
C VAL A 36 1.95 -8.79 -3.42
N LEU A 37 1.35 -8.97 -2.25
CA LEU A 37 0.12 -9.74 -2.11
C LEU A 37 -0.98 -8.84 -1.54
N GLU A 38 -2.02 -8.63 -2.33
CA GLU A 38 -3.27 -8.07 -1.82
C GLU A 38 -4.16 -9.25 -1.47
N VAL A 39 -4.35 -9.49 -0.18
CA VAL A 39 -5.10 -10.67 0.30
C VAL A 39 -6.52 -10.68 -0.25
N ALA A 40 -7.15 -9.51 -0.37
CA ALA A 40 -8.50 -9.39 -0.91
C ALA A 40 -8.61 -9.85 -2.37
N GLU A 41 -7.54 -9.71 -3.17
CA GLU A 41 -7.51 -10.19 -4.55
C GLU A 41 -7.04 -11.64 -4.66
N GLY A 42 -6.24 -12.11 -3.69
CA GLY A 42 -5.73 -13.47 -3.67
C GLY A 42 -4.60 -13.74 -4.65
N GLU A 43 -4.00 -12.71 -5.23
CA GLU A 43 -2.93 -12.85 -6.22
C GLU A 43 -1.61 -12.30 -5.70
N VAL A 44 -0.50 -12.96 -6.07
CA VAL A 44 0.85 -12.49 -5.78
C VAL A 44 1.44 -11.91 -7.05
N HIS A 45 1.90 -10.68 -6.97
CA HIS A 45 2.62 -10.02 -8.06
C HIS A 45 4.08 -9.85 -7.64
N GLU A 46 4.96 -9.80 -8.61
CA GLU A 46 6.39 -9.70 -8.35
C GLU A 46 7.02 -8.60 -9.18
N GLY A 47 7.90 -7.85 -8.56
CA GLY A 47 8.74 -6.85 -9.23
C GLY A 47 8.47 -5.43 -8.81
N ARG A 48 9.56 -4.66 -8.78
CA ARG A 48 9.50 -3.23 -8.45
C ARG A 48 8.65 -2.46 -9.46
N ASP A 49 8.72 -2.83 -10.74
CA ASP A 49 7.96 -2.16 -11.78
C ASP A 49 6.46 -2.33 -11.58
N TYR A 50 6.04 -3.52 -11.14
CA TYR A 50 4.64 -3.76 -10.79
C TYR A 50 4.23 -2.86 -9.62
N LEU A 51 5.05 -2.80 -8.58
CA LEU A 51 4.76 -1.99 -7.39
C LEU A 51 4.57 -0.52 -7.77
N ILE A 52 5.47 0.02 -8.58
CA ILE A 52 5.39 1.41 -9.03
C ILE A 52 4.12 1.63 -9.86
N TRP A 53 3.86 0.75 -10.81
CA TRP A 53 2.66 0.84 -11.65
C TRP A 53 1.38 0.81 -10.80
N ALA A 54 1.31 -0.12 -9.85
CA ALA A 54 0.12 -0.29 -9.02
C ALA A 54 -0.23 0.97 -8.23
N TYR A 55 0.78 1.66 -7.71
CA TYR A 55 0.54 2.89 -6.94
C TYR A 55 0.35 4.12 -7.83
N GLU A 56 1.00 4.20 -8.99
CA GLU A 56 0.67 5.21 -9.98
C GLU A 56 -0.80 5.10 -10.40
N ASP A 57 -1.28 3.89 -10.60
CA ASP A 57 -2.67 3.63 -10.95
C ASP A 57 -3.62 4.01 -9.81
N LEU A 58 -3.23 3.70 -8.57
CA LEU A 58 -4.00 4.09 -7.39
C LEU A 58 -4.14 5.60 -7.29
N PHE A 59 -3.06 6.34 -7.50
CA PHE A 59 -3.08 7.80 -7.42
C PHE A 59 -3.88 8.44 -8.56
N THR A 60 -3.95 7.76 -9.71
CA THR A 60 -4.81 8.17 -10.81
C THR A 60 -6.29 7.98 -10.47
N GLY A 61 -6.63 6.82 -9.90
CA GLY A 61 -7.99 6.49 -9.52
C GLY A 61 -8.51 7.31 -8.34
N TYR A 62 -7.64 7.56 -7.38
CA TYR A 62 -7.94 8.25 -6.13
C TYR A 62 -7.01 9.44 -5.94
N PRO A 63 -7.15 10.51 -6.74
CA PRO A 63 -6.20 11.62 -6.71
C PRO A 63 -6.18 12.39 -5.39
N ASP A 64 -7.21 12.23 -4.56
CA ASP A 64 -7.30 12.84 -3.24
C ASP A 64 -6.92 11.89 -2.10
N CYS A 65 -6.37 10.71 -2.41
CA CYS A 65 -6.15 9.71 -1.37
C CYS A 65 -5.20 10.23 -0.29
N ALA A 66 -5.55 9.88 0.94
CA ALA A 66 -4.83 10.25 2.15
C ALA A 66 -4.67 9.01 3.02
N CYS A 67 -3.63 9.00 3.83
CA CYS A 67 -3.30 7.85 4.65
C CYS A 67 -2.65 8.33 5.95
N GLU A 68 -3.12 7.80 7.07
CA GLU A 68 -2.50 8.10 8.37
C GLU A 68 -2.19 6.80 9.10
N ILE A 69 -1.02 6.75 9.72
CA ILE A 69 -0.60 5.60 10.51
C ILE A 69 -1.32 5.66 11.86
N VAL A 70 -2.06 4.59 12.18
CA VAL A 70 -2.75 4.47 13.47
C VAL A 70 -2.02 3.54 14.43
N ASN A 71 -1.19 2.62 13.89
CA ASN A 71 -0.42 1.70 14.71
C ASN A 71 0.75 1.18 13.88
N ALA A 72 1.90 0.94 14.52
CA ALA A 72 3.05 0.37 13.84
C ALA A 72 3.94 -0.34 14.86
N PHE A 73 4.40 -1.53 14.49
CA PHE A 73 5.34 -2.29 15.31
C PHE A 73 6.19 -3.20 14.44
N THR A 74 7.26 -3.71 15.01
CA THR A 74 8.25 -4.46 14.26
C THR A 74 8.67 -5.72 15.02
N GLY A 75 8.96 -6.77 14.28
CA GLY A 75 9.74 -7.92 14.70
C GLY A 75 11.14 -7.80 14.13
N ASP A 76 11.87 -8.91 13.97
CA ASP A 76 13.24 -8.86 13.49
C ASP A 76 13.34 -8.37 12.04
N ASP A 77 12.82 -9.14 11.09
CA ASP A 77 12.88 -8.84 9.66
C ASP A 77 11.51 -8.47 9.09
N GLN A 78 10.58 -8.05 9.96
CA GLN A 78 9.22 -7.72 9.56
C GLN A 78 8.73 -6.49 10.30
N ALA A 79 7.79 -5.80 9.70
CA ALA A 79 7.07 -4.71 10.34
C ALA A 79 5.60 -4.79 9.95
N LEU A 80 4.74 -4.36 10.85
CA LEU A 80 3.31 -4.18 10.56
C LEU A 80 2.96 -2.73 10.75
N VAL A 81 2.30 -2.15 9.75
CA VAL A 81 1.79 -0.78 9.82
C VAL A 81 0.31 -0.81 9.53
N GLU A 82 -0.47 -0.37 10.48
CA GLU A 82 -1.92 -0.23 10.32
C GLU A 82 -2.22 1.22 10.02
N VAL A 83 -3.00 1.45 8.96
CA VAL A 83 -3.32 2.80 8.51
C VAL A 83 -4.83 2.99 8.39
N ARG A 84 -5.26 4.23 8.44
CA ARG A 84 -6.57 4.65 7.97
C ARG A 84 -6.34 5.30 6.62
N TRP A 85 -6.94 4.71 5.59
CA TRP A 85 -6.79 5.16 4.20
C TRP A 85 -8.13 5.67 3.70
N SER A 86 -8.11 6.81 3.02
CA SER A 86 -9.33 7.40 2.47
C SER A 86 -9.07 8.00 1.09
N GLY A 87 -10.09 8.05 0.28
CA GLY A 87 -10.01 8.66 -1.04
C GLY A 87 -11.34 8.60 -1.76
N THR A 88 -11.44 9.33 -2.87
CA THR A 88 -12.63 9.34 -3.72
C THR A 88 -12.23 8.85 -5.10
N GLU A 89 -12.93 7.83 -5.60
CA GLU A 89 -12.63 7.24 -6.90
C GLU A 89 -13.20 8.12 -8.02
N THR A 90 -12.43 9.15 -8.38
CA THR A 90 -12.82 10.10 -9.43
C THR A 90 -12.06 9.90 -10.73
N GLY A 91 -11.05 9.04 -10.76
CA GLY A 91 -10.28 8.68 -11.94
C GLY A 91 -10.42 7.22 -12.29
N GLU A 92 -9.91 6.85 -13.47
CA GLU A 92 -9.86 5.45 -13.90
C GLU A 92 -8.94 4.64 -12.96
N PHE A 93 -9.40 3.48 -12.54
CA PHE A 93 -8.64 2.58 -11.69
C PHE A 93 -8.78 1.15 -12.18
N ARG A 94 -7.63 0.48 -12.38
CA ARG A 94 -7.57 -0.90 -12.86
C ARG A 94 -8.37 -1.11 -14.15
N GLY A 95 -8.32 -0.13 -15.05
CA GLY A 95 -9.02 -0.17 -16.32
C GLY A 95 -10.53 0.05 -16.25
N GLN A 96 -11.07 0.35 -15.07
CA GLN A 96 -12.50 0.58 -14.87
C GLN A 96 -12.78 2.07 -14.74
N PRO A 97 -13.94 2.54 -15.26
CA PRO A 97 -14.31 3.94 -15.10
C PRO A 97 -14.59 4.28 -13.63
N PRO A 98 -14.44 5.56 -13.25
CA PRO A 98 -14.62 5.95 -11.85
C PRO A 98 -16.04 5.75 -11.36
N SER A 99 -16.18 5.23 -10.15
CA SER A 99 -17.48 5.07 -9.48
C SER A 99 -17.95 6.36 -8.81
N GLY A 100 -17.03 7.28 -8.49
CA GLY A 100 -17.31 8.46 -7.69
C GLY A 100 -17.48 8.18 -6.20
N GLY A 101 -17.30 6.93 -5.79
CA GLY A 101 -17.50 6.53 -4.40
C GLY A 101 -16.38 7.00 -3.49
N LYS A 102 -16.76 7.29 -2.22
CA LYS A 102 -15.79 7.64 -1.17
C LYS A 102 -15.41 6.40 -0.38
N VAL A 103 -14.11 6.21 -0.20
CA VAL A 103 -13.54 5.08 0.51
C VAL A 103 -12.88 5.56 1.80
N ASP A 104 -13.13 4.84 2.89
CA ASP A 104 -12.51 5.06 4.19
C ASP A 104 -12.32 3.68 4.82
N LEU A 105 -11.07 3.21 4.82
CA LEU A 105 -10.75 1.84 5.21
C LEU A 105 -9.62 1.79 6.24
N ARG A 106 -9.65 0.73 7.06
CA ARG A 106 -8.46 0.29 7.79
C ARG A 106 -7.71 -0.70 6.90
N ILE A 107 -6.42 -0.47 6.76
CA ILE A 107 -5.55 -1.34 5.97
C ILE A 107 -4.35 -1.72 6.84
N GLY A 108 -4.03 -3.02 6.85
CA GLY A 108 -2.83 -3.52 7.49
C GLY A 108 -1.81 -3.90 6.43
N TYR A 109 -0.60 -3.35 6.54
CA TYR A 109 0.52 -3.73 5.70
C TYR A 109 1.52 -4.52 6.52
N VAL A 110 1.86 -5.71 6.05
CA VAL A 110 2.94 -6.51 6.62
C VAL A 110 4.11 -6.45 5.66
N PHE A 111 5.23 -5.91 6.14
CA PHE A 111 6.45 -5.78 5.35
C PHE A 111 7.44 -6.84 5.78
N ALA A 112 8.08 -7.49 4.82
CA ALA A 112 9.28 -8.28 5.05
C ALA A 112 10.47 -7.53 4.47
N PHE A 113 11.64 -7.69 5.09
CA PHE A 113 12.84 -6.96 4.71
C PHE A 113 13.99 -7.90 4.41
N SER A 114 14.84 -7.49 3.48
CA SER A 114 16.10 -8.14 3.15
C SER A 114 17.15 -7.04 3.04
N ASP A 115 18.11 -7.05 3.97
CA ASP A 115 19.20 -6.05 4.03
C ASP A 115 18.69 -4.61 3.99
N GLY A 116 17.62 -4.34 4.74
CA GLY A 116 17.07 -3.00 4.86
C GLY A 116 16.14 -2.56 3.73
N ALA A 117 15.95 -3.39 2.71
CA ALA A 117 15.01 -3.11 1.64
C ALA A 117 13.75 -3.98 1.80
N ILE A 118 12.63 -3.47 1.35
CA ILE A 118 11.35 -4.19 1.41
C ILE A 118 11.40 -5.33 0.39
N SER A 119 11.31 -6.57 0.85
CA SER A 119 11.32 -7.77 -0.01
C SER A 119 9.93 -8.32 -0.28
N ALA A 120 8.96 -8.02 0.58
CA ALA A 120 7.57 -8.42 0.39
C ALA A 120 6.63 -7.47 1.12
N ILE A 121 5.46 -7.26 0.54
CA ILE A 121 4.38 -6.47 1.14
C ILE A 121 3.12 -7.30 1.06
N THR A 122 2.46 -7.50 2.20
CA THR A 122 1.15 -8.13 2.25
C THR A 122 0.15 -7.11 2.75
N GLU A 123 -0.92 -6.87 1.99
CA GLU A 123 -1.93 -5.89 2.31
C GLU A 123 -3.23 -6.58 2.68
N TYR A 124 -3.79 -6.18 3.83
CA TYR A 124 -5.06 -6.72 4.35
C TYR A 124 -6.08 -5.60 4.47
N TYR A 125 -7.23 -5.77 3.87
CA TYR A 125 -8.39 -4.91 4.09
C TYR A 125 -9.67 -5.70 3.84
N ASP A 126 -10.79 -5.16 4.30
CA ASP A 126 -12.10 -5.80 4.11
C ASP A 126 -12.65 -5.43 2.73
N ALA A 127 -12.61 -6.39 1.81
CA ALA A 127 -13.08 -6.20 0.44
C ALA A 127 -14.59 -5.91 0.37
N ALA A 128 -15.38 -6.50 1.27
CA ALA A 128 -16.82 -6.27 1.30
C ALA A 128 -17.14 -4.82 1.68
N THR A 129 -16.39 -4.26 2.64
CA THR A 129 -16.53 -2.85 3.03
C THR A 129 -16.17 -1.93 1.87
N LEU A 130 -15.06 -2.21 1.17
CA LEU A 130 -14.64 -1.43 0.01
C LEU A 130 -15.73 -1.45 -1.07
N GLU A 131 -16.24 -2.62 -1.41
CA GLU A 131 -17.26 -2.79 -2.44
C GLU A 131 -18.53 -2.00 -2.11
N LYS A 132 -18.95 -2.08 -0.85
CA LYS A 132 -20.12 -1.34 -0.36
C LYS A 132 -19.92 0.16 -0.47
N GLN A 133 -18.76 0.66 -0.11
CA GLN A 133 -18.45 2.09 -0.18
C GLN A 133 -18.39 2.57 -1.63
N LEU A 134 -17.80 1.80 -2.53
CA LEU A 134 -17.71 2.16 -3.94
C LEU A 134 -19.08 2.12 -4.63
N SER A 135 -19.99 1.28 -4.18
CA SER A 135 -21.35 1.21 -4.74
C SER A 135 -22.27 2.35 -4.26
N GLY A 136 -21.83 3.13 -3.28
CA GLY A 136 -22.61 4.20 -2.69
C GLY A 136 -23.75 3.71 -1.77
N ALA A 137 -23.66 2.46 -1.37
CA ALA A 137 -24.69 1.86 -0.52
C ALA A 137 -24.44 2.13 0.97
#